data_58c44fc409c2273e053e1bd0ecf6c6fc
#
_entry.id   58c44fc409c2273e053e1bd0ecf6c6fc
#
_cell.length_a   1.000
_cell.length_b   1.000
_cell.length_c   1.000
_cell.angle_alpha   90.00
_cell.angle_beta   90.00
_cell.angle_gamma   90.00
#
_symmetry.space_group_name_H-M   'P 1'
#
loop_
_entity.id
_entity.type
_entity.pdbx_description
1 polymer ?
#
loop_
_entity_poly.entity_id
_entity_poly.type
_entity_poly.pdbx_seq_one_letter_code
_entity_poly.pdbx_strand_id
1 'polypeptide(L)'
;MAPLVEEPLKLAAFIFAVYVVPTKSYKGLLLVAITAGLGFQISKDFSYILSDLPDGFSYTISGILGRTIGAVSSHWLYTSFLAMGLVLIWRSRQKLINSKYSLIGMLYACGAFAAHLLEIYLFEI
;
A
#
# COMPACT_ATOMS: atom_id res chain seq x y z
N MET A 1 12.42 1.00 5.55
CA MET A 1 12.26 2.25 4.80
C MET A 1 11.08 3.03 5.36
N ALA A 2 11.21 4.33 5.50
CA ALA A 2 10.17 5.14 6.14
C ALA A 2 8.92 5.26 5.24
N PRO A 3 7.71 5.34 5.83
CA PRO A 3 6.47 5.54 5.07
C PRO A 3 6.47 6.76 4.15
N LEU A 4 7.25 7.77 4.50
CA LEU A 4 7.43 8.98 3.68
C LEU A 4 8.00 8.69 2.28
N VAL A 5 8.71 7.59 2.12
CA VAL A 5 9.27 7.15 0.82
C VAL A 5 8.43 6.04 0.22
N GLU A 6 7.99 5.09 1.03
CA GLU A 6 7.24 3.91 0.56
C GLU A 6 5.87 4.26 0.01
N GLU A 7 5.11 5.08 0.70
CA GLU A 7 3.75 5.43 0.29
C GLU A 7 3.70 6.23 -1.03
N PRO A 8 4.56 7.25 -1.25
CA PRO A 8 4.63 7.89 -2.56
C PRO A 8 5.03 6.94 -3.68
N LEU A 9 5.93 5.99 -3.44
CA LEU A 9 6.33 5.00 -4.45
C LEU A 9 5.19 4.05 -4.81
N LYS A 10 4.45 3.55 -3.82
CA LYS A 10 3.27 2.71 -4.05
C LYS A 10 2.19 3.47 -4.81
N LEU A 11 1.99 4.73 -4.46
CA LEU A 11 1.04 5.60 -5.13
C LEU A 11 1.44 5.85 -6.58
N ALA A 12 2.72 6.10 -6.85
CA ALA A 12 3.23 6.25 -8.21
C ALA A 12 3.01 4.97 -9.04
N ALA A 13 3.23 3.81 -8.44
CA ALA A 13 2.95 2.51 -9.06
C ALA A 13 1.46 2.34 -9.36
N PHE A 14 0.59 2.73 -8.46
CA PHE A 14 -0.87 2.71 -8.66
C PHE A 14 -1.29 3.62 -9.81
N ILE A 15 -0.81 4.85 -9.85
CA ILE A 15 -1.11 5.82 -10.92
C ILE A 15 -0.62 5.29 -12.27
N PHE A 16 0.58 4.76 -12.32
CA PHE A 16 1.13 4.15 -13.53
C PHE A 16 0.28 2.97 -14.00
N ALA A 17 -0.12 2.09 -13.09
CA ALA A 17 -0.94 0.93 -13.40
C ALA A 17 -2.32 1.35 -13.95
N VAL A 18 -2.94 2.37 -13.39
CA VAL A 18 -4.21 2.92 -13.91
C VAL A 18 -4.04 3.53 -15.30
N TYR A 19 -2.89 4.13 -15.56
CA TYR A 19 -2.57 4.67 -16.88
C TYR A 19 -2.44 3.55 -17.94
N VAL A 20 -1.77 2.46 -17.57
CA VAL A 20 -1.55 1.31 -18.47
C VAL A 20 -2.82 0.49 -18.66
N VAL A 21 -3.59 0.28 -17.61
CA VAL A 21 -4.84 -0.48 -17.63
C VAL A 21 -5.97 0.46 -17.21
N PRO A 22 -6.50 1.25 -18.15
CA PRO A 22 -7.49 2.27 -17.82
C PRO A 22 -8.77 1.63 -17.31
N THR A 23 -9.15 2.01 -16.10
CA THR A 23 -10.41 1.60 -15.47
C THR A 23 -11.03 2.81 -14.79
N LYS A 24 -12.36 2.92 -14.87
CA LYS A 24 -13.12 4.02 -14.26
C LYS A 24 -13.99 3.54 -13.11
N SER A 25 -14.18 2.24 -12.95
CA SER A 25 -14.99 1.68 -11.87
C SER A 25 -14.23 1.68 -10.54
N TYR A 26 -14.94 1.84 -9.43
CA TYR A 26 -14.33 1.73 -8.11
C TYR A 26 -13.74 0.35 -7.85
N LYS A 27 -14.42 -0.71 -8.30
CA LYS A 27 -13.91 -2.09 -8.19
C LYS A 27 -12.59 -2.25 -8.94
N GLY A 28 -12.52 -1.76 -10.18
CA GLY A 28 -11.30 -1.80 -10.98
C GLY A 28 -10.16 -1.04 -10.33
N LEU A 29 -10.41 0.18 -9.86
CA LEU A 29 -9.42 0.99 -9.16
C LEU A 29 -8.96 0.33 -7.86
N LEU A 30 -9.87 -0.27 -7.10
CA LEU A 30 -9.52 -1.00 -5.88
C LEU A 30 -8.65 -2.22 -6.19
N LEU A 31 -8.99 -3.00 -7.21
CA LEU A 31 -8.19 -4.14 -7.64
C LEU A 31 -6.77 -3.72 -8.07
N VAL A 32 -6.65 -2.62 -8.81
CA VAL A 32 -5.34 -2.06 -9.19
C VAL A 32 -4.54 -1.64 -7.96
N ALA A 33 -5.19 -1.00 -7.00
CA ALA A 33 -4.55 -0.57 -5.75
C ALA A 33 -4.06 -1.77 -4.92
N ILE A 34 -4.89 -2.80 -4.77
CA ILE A 34 -4.52 -4.04 -4.07
C ILE A 34 -3.34 -4.71 -4.77
N THR A 35 -3.39 -4.84 -6.09
CA THR A 35 -2.33 -5.46 -6.88
C THR A 35 -1.01 -4.69 -6.76
N ALA A 36 -1.04 -3.37 -6.78
CA ALA A 36 0.14 -2.53 -6.57
C ALA A 36 0.74 -2.73 -5.17
N GLY A 37 -0.12 -2.77 -4.16
CA GLY A 37 0.31 -3.03 -2.78
C GLY A 37 0.92 -4.40 -2.59
N LEU A 38 0.30 -5.43 -3.17
CA LEU A 38 0.82 -6.81 -3.14
C LEU A 38 2.14 -6.93 -3.91
N GLY A 39 2.24 -6.31 -5.08
CA GLY A 39 3.47 -6.30 -5.87
C GLY A 39 4.64 -5.68 -5.10
N PHE A 40 4.39 -4.57 -4.42
CA PHE A 40 5.38 -3.93 -3.55
C PHE A 40 5.78 -4.86 -2.40
N GLN A 41 4.81 -5.53 -1.75
CA GLN A 41 5.06 -6.48 -0.68
C GLN A 41 5.94 -7.64 -1.15
N ILE A 42 5.60 -8.25 -2.28
CA ILE A 42 6.38 -9.35 -2.86
C ILE A 42 7.82 -8.90 -3.17
N SER A 43 7.98 -7.72 -3.77
CA SER A 43 9.29 -7.15 -4.08
C SER A 43 10.12 -6.93 -2.82
N LYS A 44 9.51 -6.42 -1.76
CA LYS A 44 10.16 -6.19 -0.47
C LYS A 44 10.57 -7.50 0.19
N ASP A 45 9.67 -8.50 0.18
CA ASP A 45 9.96 -9.83 0.73
C ASP A 45 11.10 -10.51 -0.01
N PHE A 46 11.13 -10.40 -1.34
CA PHE A 46 12.21 -10.91 -2.16
C PHE A 46 13.56 -10.28 -1.78
N SER A 47 13.58 -8.97 -1.56
CA SER A 47 14.78 -8.25 -1.12
C SER A 47 15.27 -8.75 0.25
N TYR A 48 14.36 -8.99 1.18
CA TYR A 48 14.70 -9.56 2.49
C TYR A 48 15.24 -10.99 2.37
N ILE A 49 14.64 -11.82 1.51
CA ILE A 49 15.13 -13.19 1.27
C ILE A 49 16.59 -13.15 0.80
N LEU A 50 16.90 -12.29 -0.18
CA LEU A 50 18.28 -12.14 -0.66
C LEU A 50 19.24 -11.66 0.42
N SER A 51 18.78 -10.80 1.29
CA SER A 51 19.55 -10.28 2.43
C SER A 51 19.81 -11.34 3.49
N ASP A 52 18.83 -12.21 3.75
CA ASP A 52 18.88 -13.19 4.83
C ASP A 52 19.59 -14.50 4.43
N LEU A 53 19.68 -14.80 3.13
CA LEU A 53 20.28 -16.07 2.65
C LEU A 53 21.69 -16.33 3.20
N PRO A 54 22.59 -15.33 3.29
CA PRO A 54 23.92 -15.56 3.86
C PRO A 54 23.93 -16.02 5.31
N ASP A 55 22.87 -15.75 6.07
CA ASP A 55 22.74 -16.10 7.49
C ASP A 55 22.19 -17.52 7.70
N GLY A 56 21.85 -18.22 6.61
CA GLY A 56 21.43 -19.61 6.62
C GLY A 56 19.97 -19.82 6.20
N PHE A 57 19.71 -21.01 5.70
CA PHE A 57 18.40 -21.38 5.15
C PHE A 57 17.28 -21.35 6.21
N SER A 58 17.56 -21.89 7.40
CA SER A 58 16.60 -21.90 8.51
C SER A 58 16.22 -20.49 8.95
N TYR A 59 17.20 -19.60 9.05
CA TYR A 59 16.99 -18.19 9.38
C TYR A 59 16.13 -17.50 8.32
N THR A 60 16.42 -17.73 7.05
CA THR A 60 15.67 -17.17 5.93
C THR A 60 14.20 -17.60 5.94
N ILE A 61 13.93 -18.89 6.13
CA ILE A 61 12.56 -19.42 6.19
C ILE A 61 11.81 -18.83 7.39
N SER A 62 12.43 -18.79 8.55
CA SER A 62 11.84 -18.18 9.74
C SER A 62 11.46 -16.71 9.50
N GLY A 63 12.34 -15.96 8.85
CA GLY A 63 12.09 -14.57 8.46
C GLY A 63 10.91 -14.42 7.49
N ILE A 64 10.84 -15.27 6.48
CA ILE A 64 9.72 -15.28 5.51
C ILE A 64 8.39 -15.54 6.23
N LEU A 65 8.34 -16.56 7.07
CA LEU A 65 7.13 -16.92 7.82
C LEU A 65 6.68 -15.77 8.73
N GLY A 66 7.61 -15.18 9.48
CA GLY A 66 7.31 -14.05 10.36
C GLY A 66 6.76 -12.84 9.61
N ARG A 67 7.39 -12.47 8.49
CA ARG A 67 6.93 -11.35 7.65
C ARG A 67 5.60 -11.65 6.98
N THR A 68 5.39 -12.87 6.49
CA THR A 68 4.14 -13.27 5.86
C THR A 68 2.98 -13.20 6.86
N ILE A 69 3.15 -13.74 8.06
CA ILE A 69 2.12 -13.69 9.10
C ILE A 69 1.85 -12.26 9.53
N GLY A 70 2.89 -11.45 9.75
CA GLY A 70 2.74 -10.06 10.18
C GLY A 70 2.20 -9.12 9.10
N ALA A 71 2.49 -9.39 7.84
CA ALA A 71 2.21 -8.49 6.72
C ALA A 71 0.99 -8.86 5.88
N VAL A 72 0.35 -10.00 6.15
CA VAL A 72 -0.83 -10.47 5.39
C VAL A 72 -1.93 -9.41 5.33
N SER A 73 -2.01 -8.53 6.32
CA SER A 73 -3.07 -7.53 6.42
C SER A 73 -2.61 -6.09 6.21
N SER A 74 -1.30 -5.80 6.10
CA SER A 74 -0.88 -4.42 6.29
C SER A 74 -0.61 -3.64 5.00
N HIS A 75 0.39 -4.01 4.19
CA HIS A 75 0.85 -3.13 3.11
C HIS A 75 -0.16 -2.96 1.96
N TRP A 76 -0.77 -4.03 1.50
CA TRP A 76 -1.78 -3.92 0.44
C TRP A 76 -3.04 -3.20 0.91
N LEU A 77 -3.40 -3.36 2.17
CA LEU A 77 -4.55 -2.70 2.77
C LEU A 77 -4.31 -1.19 2.88
N TYR A 78 -3.15 -0.77 3.40
CA TYR A 78 -2.79 0.65 3.50
C TYR A 78 -2.73 1.31 2.12
N THR A 79 -2.12 0.66 1.15
CA THR A 79 -2.07 1.15 -0.23
C THR A 79 -3.46 1.30 -0.82
N SER A 80 -4.36 0.35 -0.56
CA SER A 80 -5.74 0.39 -1.05
C SER A 80 -6.50 1.57 -0.45
N PHE A 81 -6.43 1.78 0.85
CA PHE A 81 -7.07 2.92 1.50
C PHE A 81 -6.50 4.26 1.03
N LEU A 82 -5.19 4.37 0.92
CA LEU A 82 -4.53 5.57 0.43
C LEU A 82 -4.97 5.89 -1.00
N ALA A 83 -4.92 4.92 -1.90
CA ALA A 83 -5.29 5.09 -3.29
C ALA A 83 -6.77 5.45 -3.45
N MET A 84 -7.66 4.76 -2.76
CA MET A 84 -9.10 5.04 -2.82
C MET A 84 -9.43 6.39 -2.20
N GLY A 85 -8.74 6.78 -1.14
CA GLY A 85 -8.86 8.12 -0.57
C GLY A 85 -8.52 9.21 -1.59
N LEU A 86 -7.44 9.04 -2.31
CA LEU A 86 -7.01 9.98 -3.35
C LEU A 86 -7.95 9.99 -4.56
N VAL A 87 -8.49 8.85 -4.95
CA VAL A 87 -9.51 8.76 -6.01
C VAL A 87 -10.76 9.56 -5.63
N LEU A 88 -11.22 9.44 -4.39
CA LEU A 88 -12.39 10.19 -3.89
C LEU A 88 -12.12 11.71 -3.91
N ILE A 89 -10.95 12.14 -3.45
CA ILE A 89 -10.55 13.55 -3.47
C ILE A 89 -10.52 14.07 -4.91
N TRP A 90 -9.88 13.34 -5.80
CA TRP A 90 -9.73 13.74 -7.19
C TRP A 90 -11.09 13.86 -7.90
N ARG A 91 -11.96 12.86 -7.76
CA ARG A 91 -13.31 12.89 -8.33
C ARG A 91 -14.16 14.00 -7.75
N SER A 92 -14.04 14.27 -6.46
CA SER A 92 -14.72 15.38 -5.80
C SER A 92 -14.28 16.73 -6.37
N ARG A 93 -12.97 16.90 -6.59
CA ARG A 93 -12.42 18.12 -7.21
C ARG A 93 -12.90 18.31 -8.65
N GLN A 94 -13.10 17.24 -9.38
CA GLN A 94 -13.65 17.31 -10.74
C GLN A 94 -15.18 17.42 -10.76
N LYS A 95 -15.82 17.57 -9.61
CA LYS A 95 -17.28 17.67 -9.47
C LYS A 95 -18.04 16.45 -9.99
N LEU A 96 -17.37 15.31 -10.09
CA LEU A 96 -17.99 14.06 -10.49
C LEU A 96 -18.80 13.42 -9.35
N ILE A 97 -18.47 13.76 -8.10
CA ILE A 97 -19.17 13.34 -6.88
C ILE A 97 -19.29 14.51 -5.91
N ASN A 98 -20.11 14.35 -4.88
CA ASN A 98 -20.33 15.40 -3.88
C ASN A 98 -19.03 15.73 -3.13
N SER A 99 -18.81 17.01 -2.82
CA SER A 99 -17.62 17.50 -2.13
C SER A 99 -17.40 16.91 -0.73
N LYS A 100 -18.44 16.41 -0.06
CA LYS A 100 -18.29 15.67 1.22
C LYS A 100 -17.40 14.44 1.10
N TYR A 101 -17.35 13.82 -0.06
CA TYR A 101 -16.46 12.68 -0.30
C TYR A 101 -14.98 13.05 -0.34
N SER A 102 -14.65 14.32 -0.54
CA SER A 102 -13.29 14.81 -0.38
C SER A 102 -12.80 14.66 1.07
N LEU A 103 -13.66 14.96 2.04
CA LEU A 103 -13.34 14.75 3.45
C LEU A 103 -13.15 13.27 3.78
N ILE A 104 -14.05 12.43 3.29
CA ILE A 104 -13.94 10.96 3.47
C ILE A 104 -12.64 10.45 2.85
N GLY A 105 -12.29 10.92 1.65
CA GLY A 105 -11.04 10.57 0.98
C GLY A 105 -9.81 10.98 1.78
N MET A 106 -9.82 12.20 2.36
CA MET A 106 -8.74 12.66 3.23
C MET A 106 -8.63 11.81 4.50
N LEU A 107 -9.76 11.41 5.08
CA LEU A 107 -9.76 10.53 6.26
C LEU A 107 -9.16 9.17 5.92
N TYR A 108 -9.49 8.58 4.78
CA TYR A 108 -8.91 7.31 4.35
C TYR A 108 -7.41 7.42 4.12
N ALA A 109 -6.95 8.45 3.41
CA ALA A 109 -5.53 8.64 3.12
C ALA A 109 -4.71 8.91 4.40
N CYS A 110 -5.18 9.81 5.25
CA CYS A 110 -4.51 10.12 6.51
C CYS A 110 -4.55 8.94 7.48
N GLY A 111 -5.67 8.23 7.55
CA GLY A 111 -5.81 7.04 8.38
C GLY A 111 -4.86 5.92 7.97
N ALA A 112 -4.74 5.66 6.68
CA ALA A 112 -3.81 4.65 6.15
C ALA A 112 -2.36 5.01 6.48
N PHE A 113 -1.99 6.27 6.27
CA PHE A 113 -0.64 6.75 6.58
C PHE A 113 -0.33 6.67 8.08
N ALA A 114 -1.27 7.11 8.92
CA ALA A 114 -1.13 7.04 10.37
C ALA A 114 -1.04 5.61 10.88
N ALA A 115 -1.85 4.70 10.33
CA ALA A 115 -1.82 3.28 10.69
C ALA A 115 -0.47 2.64 10.31
N HIS A 116 0.07 2.98 9.16
CA HIS A 116 1.37 2.48 8.73
C HIS A 116 2.50 3.01 9.61
N LEU A 117 2.46 4.29 9.98
CA LEU A 117 3.41 4.88 10.94
C LEU A 117 3.33 4.18 12.29
N LEU A 118 2.13 3.94 12.79
CA LEU A 118 1.92 3.28 14.07
C LEU A 118 2.42 1.84 14.06
N GLU A 119 2.20 1.12 12.98
CA GLU A 119 2.74 -0.24 12.82
C GLU A 119 4.26 -0.25 12.92
N ILE A 120 4.94 0.64 12.20
CA ILE A 120 6.39 0.76 12.26
C ILE A 120 6.86 1.10 13.68
N TYR A 121 6.19 2.05 14.33
CA TYR A 121 6.54 2.44 15.70
C TYR A 121 6.41 1.28 16.69
N LEU A 122 5.35 0.47 16.57
CA LEU A 122 5.06 -0.61 17.51
C LEU A 122 5.87 -1.88 17.25
N PHE A 123 6.17 -2.20 16.00
CA PHE A 123 6.69 -3.52 15.62
C PHE A 123 8.10 -3.50 15.01
N GLU A 124 8.60 -2.36 14.55
CA GLU A 124 9.93 -2.25 13.95
C GLU A 124 10.96 -1.53 14.85
N ILE A 125 10.51 -1.04 15.97
CA ILE A 125 11.37 -0.50 17.02
C ILE A 125 11.58 -1.58 18.07
#